data_1c990513bbf5969831c52e3c8db1a64b
#
_entry.id   1c990513bbf5969831c52e3c8db1a64b
#
_cell.length_a   1.000
_cell.length_b   1.000
_cell.length_c   1.000
_cell.angle_alpha   90.00
_cell.angle_beta   90.00
_cell.angle_gamma   90.00
#
_symmetry.space_group_name_H-M   'P 1'
#
loop_
_entity.id
_entity.type
_entity.pdbx_description
1 polymer ?
#
loop_
_entity_poly.entity_id
_entity_poly.type
_entity_poly.pdbx_seq_one_letter_code
_entity_poly.pdbx_strand_id
1 'polypeptide(L)'
;QEYFNICCYCAGGCGTIVSNRNGELINIEGDPDHPVNLGGLCPKGATLWGLRQVVTPDRKVKPNPNRFLYPMVRRPGSKEWERISWDEAFDGIARHVKKTRDETFVQTEDGYTVNRTEGFAFLGGSQINNEECWLLQKFCRTLGSIAIDNQTRVCHSSTVAGLGPSFGRGSMTSHWCDFANADVILTAGSNNVENH
;
A
#
# COMPACT_ATOMS: atom_id res chain seq x y z
N GLN A 1 21.02 10.99 12.34
CA GLN A 1 20.86 11.06 10.88
C GLN A 1 19.39 11.26 10.56
N GLU A 2 19.13 12.07 9.57
CA GLU A 2 17.81 12.34 9.04
C GLU A 2 17.66 11.75 7.65
N TYR A 3 16.48 11.21 7.36
CA TYR A 3 16.16 10.62 6.08
C TYR A 3 14.84 11.19 5.58
N PHE A 4 14.82 11.67 4.37
CA PHE A 4 13.60 12.12 3.71
C PHE A 4 12.83 10.94 3.16
N ASN A 5 11.53 10.94 3.38
CA ASN A 5 10.67 9.85 2.93
C ASN A 5 9.26 10.38 2.62
N ILE A 6 8.42 9.54 2.09
CA ILE A 6 7.01 9.82 1.81
C ILE A 6 6.13 8.99 2.74
N CYS A 7 5.07 9.62 3.26
CA CYS A 7 4.07 8.93 4.08
C CYS A 7 3.42 7.78 3.30
N CYS A 8 3.35 6.60 3.92
CA CYS A 8 2.87 5.37 3.27
C CYS A 8 1.34 5.20 3.29
N TYR A 9 0.56 6.11 3.91
CA TYR A 9 -0.86 5.84 4.13
C TYR A 9 -1.78 6.15 2.95
N CYS A 10 -1.59 7.26 2.29
CA CYS A 10 -2.49 7.64 1.19
C CYS A 10 -1.77 8.37 0.05
N ALA A 11 -2.48 8.58 -1.04
CA ALA A 11 -1.96 9.26 -2.23
C ALA A 11 -1.71 10.77 -2.04
N GLY A 12 -1.95 11.34 -0.84
CA GLY A 12 -1.55 12.71 -0.52
C GLY A 12 -0.06 12.93 -0.69
N GLY A 13 0.76 11.89 -0.47
CA GLY A 13 2.19 11.93 -0.76
C GLY A 13 2.95 12.91 0.12
N CYS A 14 2.52 13.08 1.39
CA CYS A 14 3.19 13.99 2.32
C CYS A 14 4.64 13.60 2.55
N GLY A 15 5.56 14.56 2.42
CA GLY A 15 6.96 14.40 2.78
C GLY A 15 7.15 14.28 4.28
N THR A 16 8.03 13.40 4.69
CA THR A 16 8.38 13.17 6.09
C THR A 16 9.89 13.18 6.29
N ILE A 17 10.33 13.65 7.45
CA ILE A 17 11.70 13.54 7.94
C ILE A 17 11.73 12.47 9.01
N VAL A 18 12.52 11.43 8.79
CA VAL A 18 12.72 10.32 9.71
C VAL A 18 14.05 10.51 10.42
N SER A 19 14.02 10.80 11.72
CA SER A 19 15.21 10.95 12.54
C SER A 19 15.62 9.62 13.16
N ASN A 20 16.90 9.25 12.98
CA ASN A 20 17.49 8.02 13.46
C ASN A 20 18.76 8.31 14.30
N ARG A 21 18.94 7.58 15.40
CA ARG A 21 20.14 7.61 16.23
C ARG A 21 20.61 6.19 16.51
N ASN A 22 21.79 5.84 16.03
CA ASN A 22 22.40 4.51 16.21
C ASN A 22 21.50 3.33 15.79
N GLY A 23 20.75 3.48 14.69
CA GLY A 23 19.82 2.46 14.20
C GLY A 23 18.44 2.49 14.86
N GLU A 24 18.21 3.38 15.83
CA GLU A 24 16.92 3.52 16.49
C GLU A 24 16.13 4.71 15.95
N LEU A 25 14.85 4.49 15.67
CA LEU A 25 13.92 5.54 15.28
C LEU A 25 13.64 6.46 16.47
N ILE A 26 13.94 7.75 16.28
CA ILE A 26 13.73 8.78 17.31
C ILE A 26 12.45 9.55 17.06
N ASN A 27 12.24 10.00 15.82
CA ASN A 27 11.11 10.85 15.45
C ASN A 27 10.72 10.66 13.99
N ILE A 28 9.47 10.98 13.69
CA ILE A 28 8.98 11.19 12.32
C ILE A 28 8.15 12.47 12.36
N GLU A 29 8.50 13.42 11.50
CA GLU A 29 7.79 14.68 11.37
C GLU A 29 7.57 15.04 9.90
N GLY A 30 6.71 16.02 9.64
CA GLY A 30 6.48 16.50 8.29
C GLY A 30 7.67 17.32 7.79
N ASP A 31 8.03 17.11 6.54
CA ASP A 31 9.08 17.87 5.86
C ASP A 31 8.57 19.27 5.49
N PRO A 32 9.11 20.34 6.11
CA PRO A 32 8.67 21.71 5.84
C PRO A 32 9.00 22.20 4.42
N ASP A 33 10.00 21.60 3.78
CA ASP A 33 10.42 21.96 2.43
C ASP A 33 9.68 21.15 1.36
N HIS A 34 8.87 20.16 1.77
CA HIS A 34 8.12 19.35 0.81
C HIS A 34 6.91 20.11 0.26
N PRO A 35 6.78 20.22 -1.09
CA PRO A 35 5.82 21.13 -1.73
C PRO A 35 4.34 20.77 -1.50
N VAL A 36 4.04 19.54 -1.07
CA VAL A 36 2.65 19.09 -0.87
C VAL A 36 2.14 19.46 0.51
N ASN A 37 2.89 19.15 1.55
CA ASN A 37 2.40 19.27 2.94
C ASN A 37 3.07 20.39 3.77
N LEU A 38 4.17 21.00 3.30
CA LEU A 38 4.84 22.12 3.96
C LEU A 38 5.02 21.88 5.49
N GLY A 39 5.41 20.65 5.87
CA GLY A 39 5.56 20.24 7.27
C GLY A 39 4.29 19.73 7.95
N GLY A 40 3.10 19.93 7.36
CA GLY A 40 1.84 19.43 7.93
C GLY A 40 1.68 17.92 7.77
N LEU A 41 1.15 17.25 8.80
CA LEU A 41 0.76 15.85 8.75
C LEU A 41 -0.61 15.67 9.43
N CYS A 42 -1.43 14.79 8.86
CA CYS A 42 -2.64 14.33 9.55
C CYS A 42 -2.26 13.37 10.71
N PRO A 43 -3.18 13.03 11.63
CA PRO A 43 -2.88 12.15 12.77
C PRO A 43 -2.22 10.82 12.39
N LYS A 44 -2.56 10.22 11.23
CA LYS A 44 -1.93 8.99 10.76
C LYS A 44 -0.45 9.20 10.41
N GLY A 45 -0.14 10.26 9.66
CA GLY A 45 1.23 10.63 9.32
C GLY A 45 2.06 10.98 10.56
N ALA A 46 1.49 11.75 11.47
CA ALA A 46 2.15 12.14 12.74
C ALA A 46 2.43 10.96 13.67
N THR A 47 1.69 9.85 13.52
CA THR A 47 1.84 8.64 14.36
C THR A 47 2.48 7.46 13.64
N LEU A 48 3.12 7.67 12.47
CA LEU A 48 3.80 6.61 11.70
C LEU A 48 4.81 5.81 12.54
N TRP A 49 5.52 6.45 13.46
CA TRP A 49 6.43 5.78 14.37
C TRP A 49 5.76 4.68 15.21
N GLY A 50 4.45 4.79 15.47
CA GLY A 50 3.64 3.80 16.17
C GLY A 50 3.54 2.45 15.46
N LEU A 51 3.82 2.38 14.17
CA LEU A 51 3.94 1.12 13.43
C LEU A 51 5.13 0.27 13.95
N ARG A 52 6.20 0.90 14.41
CA ARG A 52 7.39 0.22 14.90
C ARG A 52 7.44 0.11 16.42
N GLN A 53 6.99 1.13 17.15
CA GLN A 53 7.16 1.25 18.59
C GLN A 53 5.94 1.89 19.25
N VAL A 54 5.75 1.62 20.53
CA VAL A 54 4.66 2.18 21.33
C VAL A 54 5.24 2.83 22.59
N VAL A 55 4.55 3.84 23.10
CA VAL A 55 4.84 4.43 24.41
C VAL A 55 3.94 3.76 25.44
N THR A 56 4.55 3.14 26.43
CA THR A 56 3.83 2.52 27.54
C THR A 56 3.30 3.58 28.53
N PRO A 57 2.34 3.23 29.42
CA PRO A 57 1.81 4.18 30.40
C PRO A 57 2.88 4.81 31.32
N ASP A 58 3.98 4.10 31.58
CA ASP A 58 5.16 4.60 32.31
C ASP A 58 6.14 5.39 31.42
N ARG A 59 5.67 5.84 30.24
CA ARG A 59 6.41 6.66 29.26
C ARG A 59 7.69 6.03 28.71
N LYS A 60 7.79 4.71 28.73
CA LYS A 60 8.90 4.00 28.08
C LYS A 60 8.54 3.63 26.64
N VAL A 61 9.51 3.79 25.75
CA VAL A 61 9.40 3.34 24.37
C VAL A 61 9.73 1.85 24.31
N LYS A 62 8.85 1.07 23.68
CA LYS A 62 9.04 -0.38 23.43
C LYS A 62 8.66 -0.71 22.00
N PRO A 63 9.22 -1.79 21.42
CA PRO A 63 8.75 -2.30 20.15
C PRO A 63 7.23 -2.55 20.17
N ASN A 64 6.55 -2.25 19.07
CA ASN A 64 5.12 -2.51 18.96
C ASN A 64 4.85 -4.02 18.95
N PRO A 65 4.17 -4.57 19.98
CA PRO A 65 3.95 -6.01 20.09
C PRO A 65 3.01 -6.57 19.03
N ASN A 66 2.22 -5.71 18.37
CA ASN A 66 1.29 -6.09 17.32
C ASN A 66 1.93 -6.09 15.91
N ARG A 67 3.22 -5.70 15.80
CA ARG A 67 3.93 -5.72 14.54
C ARG A 67 4.43 -7.12 14.22
N PHE A 68 4.07 -7.64 13.07
CA PHE A 68 4.67 -8.87 12.54
C PHE A 68 6.14 -8.60 12.16
N LEU A 69 7.05 -9.36 12.79
CA LEU A 69 8.49 -9.26 12.55
C LEU A 69 9.02 -10.43 11.70
N TYR A 70 8.25 -11.50 11.61
CA TYR A 70 8.64 -12.76 10.98
C TYR A 70 7.46 -13.34 10.21
N PRO A 71 7.72 -14.14 9.16
CA PRO A 71 6.67 -14.86 8.49
C PRO A 71 6.05 -15.90 9.42
N MET A 72 4.75 -16.06 9.27
CA MET A 72 3.96 -17.01 10.05
C MET A 72 3.08 -17.83 9.11
N VAL A 73 2.90 -19.10 9.45
CA VAL A 73 2.00 -19.99 8.72
C VAL A 73 0.95 -20.56 9.66
N ARG A 74 -0.26 -20.71 9.16
CA ARG A 74 -1.31 -21.48 9.83
C ARG A 74 -1.55 -22.74 9.01
N ARG A 75 -1.14 -23.89 9.55
CA ARG A 75 -1.26 -25.19 8.86
C ARG A 75 -2.74 -25.59 8.68
N PRO A 76 -3.08 -26.34 7.64
CA PRO A 76 -4.43 -26.86 7.46
C PRO A 76 -4.93 -27.56 8.72
N GLY A 77 -6.15 -27.21 9.17
CA GLY A 77 -6.76 -27.75 10.40
C GLY A 77 -6.26 -27.14 11.71
N SER A 78 -5.19 -26.34 11.72
CA SER A 78 -4.71 -25.64 12.91
C SER A 78 -5.49 -24.33 13.13
N LYS A 79 -5.69 -23.97 14.40
CA LYS A 79 -6.16 -22.64 14.83
C LYS A 79 -5.02 -21.69 15.18
N GLU A 80 -3.82 -22.22 15.34
CA GLU A 80 -2.64 -21.49 15.79
C GLU A 80 -1.75 -21.09 14.62
N TRP A 81 -1.10 -19.94 14.79
CA TRP A 81 -0.07 -19.45 13.89
C TRP A 81 1.30 -19.87 14.42
N GLU A 82 2.13 -20.46 13.56
CA GLU A 82 3.51 -20.81 13.87
C GLU A 82 4.49 -19.92 13.10
N ARG A 83 5.57 -19.53 13.76
CA ARG A 83 6.67 -18.79 13.12
C ARG A 83 7.48 -19.75 12.26
N ILE A 84 7.80 -19.30 11.04
CA ILE A 84 8.67 -20.02 10.09
C ILE A 84 9.83 -19.13 9.64
N SER A 85 10.80 -19.71 8.95
CA SER A 85 11.86 -18.93 8.28
C SER A 85 11.34 -18.26 7.01
N TRP A 86 12.08 -17.25 6.53
CA TRP A 86 11.81 -16.63 5.23
C TRP A 86 11.98 -17.63 4.08
N ASP A 87 12.98 -18.50 4.14
CA ASP A 87 13.21 -19.52 3.12
C ASP A 87 12.04 -20.50 3.05
N GLU A 88 11.56 -20.98 4.20
CA GLU A 88 10.36 -21.84 4.24
C GLU A 88 9.14 -21.14 3.69
N ALA A 89 8.95 -19.84 4.01
CA ALA A 89 7.83 -19.06 3.50
C ALA A 89 7.89 -18.93 1.98
N PHE A 90 9.03 -18.52 1.43
CA PHE A 90 9.21 -18.35 -0.02
C PHE A 90 9.09 -19.68 -0.77
N ASP A 91 9.70 -20.73 -0.29
CA ASP A 91 9.59 -22.07 -0.89
C ASP A 91 8.14 -22.59 -0.86
N GLY A 92 7.45 -22.38 0.26
CA GLY A 92 6.05 -22.74 0.40
C GLY A 92 5.16 -22.02 -0.60
N ILE A 93 5.28 -20.70 -0.68
CA ILE A 93 4.53 -19.85 -1.62
C ILE A 93 4.86 -20.25 -3.07
N ALA A 94 6.15 -20.37 -3.40
CA ALA A 94 6.58 -20.72 -4.76
C ALA A 94 6.02 -22.08 -5.21
N ARG A 95 6.05 -23.10 -4.34
CA ARG A 95 5.45 -24.40 -4.64
C ARG A 95 3.94 -24.32 -4.89
N HIS A 96 3.21 -23.55 -4.08
CA HIS A 96 1.78 -23.37 -4.28
C HIS A 96 1.46 -22.62 -5.57
N VAL A 97 2.14 -21.54 -5.83
CA VAL A 97 1.96 -20.76 -7.07
C VAL A 97 2.28 -21.63 -8.30
N LYS A 98 3.43 -22.34 -8.27
CA LYS A 98 3.81 -23.23 -9.37
C LYS A 98 2.78 -24.33 -9.59
N LYS A 99 2.37 -25.02 -8.52
CA LYS A 99 1.37 -26.08 -8.61
C LYS A 99 0.07 -25.58 -9.22
N THR A 100 -0.49 -24.50 -8.68
CA THR A 100 -1.73 -23.91 -9.16
C THR A 100 -1.63 -23.50 -10.63
N ARG A 101 -0.50 -22.87 -10.99
CA ARG A 101 -0.25 -22.49 -12.38
C ARG A 101 -0.21 -23.72 -13.31
N ASP A 102 0.57 -24.73 -12.95
CA ASP A 102 0.74 -25.93 -13.78
C ASP A 102 -0.58 -26.70 -13.95
N GLU A 103 -1.46 -26.70 -12.94
CA GLU A 103 -2.78 -27.36 -12.96
C GLU A 103 -3.86 -26.56 -13.73
N THR A 104 -3.71 -25.24 -13.85
CA THR A 104 -4.76 -24.34 -14.37
C THR A 104 -4.31 -23.48 -15.55
N PHE A 105 -3.15 -23.77 -16.13
CA PHE A 105 -2.63 -23.04 -17.28
C PHE A 105 -3.30 -23.52 -18.57
N VAL A 106 -3.90 -22.59 -19.30
CA VAL A 106 -4.52 -22.80 -20.60
C VAL A 106 -3.64 -22.16 -21.67
N GLN A 107 -3.04 -22.97 -22.51
CA GLN A 107 -2.17 -22.49 -23.58
C GLN A 107 -2.97 -22.00 -24.79
N THR A 108 -3.97 -22.78 -25.19
CA THR A 108 -4.79 -22.47 -26.37
C THR A 108 -6.27 -22.65 -26.06
N GLU A 109 -7.11 -21.82 -26.68
CA GLU A 109 -8.55 -21.88 -26.58
C GLU A 109 -9.15 -21.48 -27.97
N ASP A 110 -10.09 -22.24 -28.46
CA ASP A 110 -10.76 -22.00 -29.75
C ASP A 110 -9.80 -21.73 -30.90
N GLY A 111 -8.62 -22.38 -30.90
CA GLY A 111 -7.59 -22.22 -31.92
C GLY A 111 -6.67 -21.00 -31.74
N TYR A 112 -6.87 -20.22 -30.69
CA TYR A 112 -6.03 -19.06 -30.37
C TYR A 112 -5.06 -19.37 -29.21
N THR A 113 -3.85 -18.80 -29.26
CA THR A 113 -2.89 -18.87 -28.18
C THR A 113 -3.28 -17.85 -27.11
N VAL A 114 -3.67 -18.30 -25.90
CA VAL A 114 -4.14 -17.46 -24.81
C VAL A 114 -3.13 -17.36 -23.65
N ASN A 115 -2.35 -18.39 -23.38
CA ASN A 115 -1.30 -18.44 -22.34
C ASN A 115 -1.75 -17.88 -20.99
N ARG A 116 -2.90 -18.30 -20.46
CA ARG A 116 -3.46 -17.78 -19.22
C ARG A 116 -3.50 -18.82 -18.11
N THR A 117 -3.46 -18.34 -16.88
CA THR A 117 -3.67 -19.13 -15.66
C THR A 117 -4.97 -18.71 -15.00
N GLU A 118 -5.86 -19.66 -14.72
CA GLU A 118 -7.20 -19.39 -14.18
C GLU A 118 -7.30 -19.64 -12.68
N GLY A 119 -6.32 -20.33 -12.09
CA GLY A 119 -6.39 -20.83 -10.70
C GLY A 119 -6.10 -19.81 -9.62
N PHE A 120 -5.66 -18.59 -9.93
CA PHE A 120 -5.40 -17.56 -8.93
C PHE A 120 -5.67 -16.14 -9.42
N ALA A 121 -5.91 -15.25 -8.46
CA ALA A 121 -6.07 -13.81 -8.66
C ALA A 121 -5.06 -13.04 -7.81
N PHE A 122 -4.70 -11.84 -8.27
CA PHE A 122 -3.87 -10.90 -7.54
C PHE A 122 -4.65 -9.63 -7.20
N LEU A 123 -4.61 -9.24 -5.94
CA LEU A 123 -5.18 -7.99 -5.46
C LEU A 123 -4.04 -7.09 -4.96
N GLY A 124 -3.92 -5.92 -5.55
CA GLY A 124 -3.01 -4.88 -5.08
C GLY A 124 -3.55 -4.17 -3.84
N GLY A 125 -2.81 -3.19 -3.37
CA GLY A 125 -3.13 -2.37 -2.19
C GLY A 125 -2.91 -0.89 -2.43
N SER A 126 -3.28 -0.05 -1.46
CA SER A 126 -3.09 1.40 -1.50
C SER A 126 -1.76 1.88 -0.90
N GLN A 127 -1.05 1.02 -0.18
CA GLN A 127 0.21 1.33 0.49
C GLN A 127 1.44 0.83 -0.28
N ILE A 128 1.31 0.72 -1.59
CA ILE A 128 2.41 0.36 -2.51
C ILE A 128 2.65 1.52 -3.48
N ASN A 129 3.91 1.72 -3.85
CA ASN A 129 4.30 2.77 -4.78
C ASN A 129 4.07 2.37 -6.25
N ASN A 130 4.31 3.29 -7.17
CA ASN A 130 4.09 3.06 -8.60
C ASN A 130 4.98 1.96 -9.16
N GLU A 131 6.23 1.87 -8.72
CA GLU A 131 7.20 0.87 -9.12
C GLU A 131 6.78 -0.53 -8.66
N GLU A 132 6.28 -0.63 -7.43
CA GLU A 132 5.73 -1.88 -6.89
C GLU A 132 4.46 -2.31 -7.64
N CYS A 133 3.55 -1.38 -7.95
CA CYS A 133 2.37 -1.66 -8.77
C CYS A 133 2.75 -2.19 -10.15
N TRP A 134 3.73 -1.56 -10.81
CA TRP A 134 4.21 -1.98 -12.10
C TRP A 134 4.86 -3.36 -12.05
N LEU A 135 5.72 -3.59 -11.05
CA LEU A 135 6.41 -4.88 -10.87
C LEU A 135 5.42 -6.00 -10.59
N LEU A 136 4.43 -5.76 -9.72
CA LEU A 136 3.37 -6.72 -9.40
C LEU A 136 2.58 -7.09 -10.66
N GLN A 137 2.14 -6.10 -11.43
CA GLN A 137 1.40 -6.35 -12.67
C GLN A 137 2.23 -7.15 -13.68
N LYS A 138 3.50 -6.80 -13.84
CA LYS A 138 4.42 -7.52 -14.74
C LYS A 138 4.60 -8.97 -14.28
N PHE A 139 4.81 -9.18 -12.97
CA PHE A 139 4.96 -10.50 -12.37
C PHE A 139 3.69 -11.36 -12.60
N CYS A 140 2.51 -10.82 -12.31
CA CYS A 140 1.24 -11.51 -12.50
C CYS A 140 1.03 -11.92 -13.95
N ARG A 141 1.31 -11.03 -14.90
CA ARG A 141 1.22 -11.33 -16.32
C ARG A 141 2.22 -12.38 -16.78
N THR A 142 3.43 -12.36 -16.22
CA THR A 142 4.45 -13.39 -16.49
C THR A 142 3.98 -14.79 -16.07
N LEU A 143 3.20 -14.87 -15.00
CA LEU A 143 2.56 -16.11 -14.55
C LEU A 143 1.31 -16.49 -15.35
N GLY A 144 0.86 -15.62 -16.25
CA GLY A 144 -0.36 -15.81 -17.04
C GLY A 144 -1.65 -15.45 -16.31
N SER A 145 -1.59 -14.79 -15.15
CA SER A 145 -2.80 -14.39 -14.43
C SER A 145 -3.58 -13.34 -15.21
N ILE A 146 -4.88 -13.58 -15.39
CA ILE A 146 -5.83 -12.64 -16.01
C ILE A 146 -6.62 -11.87 -14.95
N ALA A 147 -6.74 -12.41 -13.75
CA ALA A 147 -7.47 -11.82 -12.65
C ALA A 147 -6.53 -10.94 -11.81
N ILE A 148 -6.33 -9.70 -12.26
CA ILE A 148 -5.50 -8.70 -11.58
C ILE A 148 -6.39 -7.50 -11.29
N ASP A 149 -6.48 -7.10 -10.04
CA ASP A 149 -7.22 -5.90 -9.64
C ASP A 149 -6.51 -5.19 -8.46
N ASN A 150 -7.06 -4.06 -8.05
CA ASN A 150 -6.50 -3.23 -6.99
C ASN A 150 -7.62 -2.69 -6.11
N GLN A 151 -7.31 -2.29 -4.87
CA GLN A 151 -8.28 -1.70 -3.95
C GLN A 151 -8.99 -0.46 -4.55
N THR A 152 -8.38 0.21 -5.50
CA THR A 152 -8.94 1.36 -6.23
C THR A 152 -10.26 1.02 -6.92
N ARG A 153 -10.44 -0.24 -7.36
CA ARG A 153 -11.71 -0.72 -7.93
C ARG A 153 -12.88 -0.49 -6.98
N VAL A 154 -12.70 -0.73 -5.71
CA VAL A 154 -13.75 -0.61 -4.69
C VAL A 154 -13.76 0.80 -4.06
N CYS A 155 -12.60 1.44 -3.94
CA CYS A 155 -12.41 2.68 -3.21
C CYS A 155 -12.65 3.94 -4.06
N HIS A 156 -12.11 3.99 -5.28
CA HIS A 156 -12.08 5.17 -6.14
C HIS A 156 -12.92 5.03 -7.43
N SER A 157 -13.47 3.87 -7.72
CA SER A 157 -14.19 3.64 -8.98
C SER A 157 -15.40 4.56 -9.19
N SER A 158 -16.11 4.90 -8.14
CA SER A 158 -17.23 5.85 -8.19
C SER A 158 -16.75 7.26 -8.57
N THR A 159 -15.62 7.70 -8.02
CA THR A 159 -14.99 8.98 -8.37
C THR A 159 -14.47 8.96 -9.81
N VAL A 160 -13.83 7.88 -10.25
CA VAL A 160 -13.40 7.72 -11.65
C VAL A 160 -14.59 7.79 -12.60
N ALA A 161 -15.68 7.09 -12.28
CA ALA A 161 -16.91 7.11 -13.08
C ALA A 161 -17.60 8.50 -13.10
N GLY A 162 -17.48 9.27 -12.03
CA GLY A 162 -18.01 10.64 -11.95
C GLY A 162 -17.16 11.66 -12.69
N LEU A 163 -15.83 11.61 -12.52
CA LEU A 163 -14.90 12.56 -13.12
C LEU A 163 -14.67 12.31 -14.61
N GLY A 164 -14.63 11.05 -15.04
CA GLY A 164 -14.33 10.68 -16.43
C GLY A 164 -15.24 11.36 -17.45
N PRO A 165 -16.58 11.23 -17.36
CA PRO A 165 -17.53 11.89 -18.26
C PRO A 165 -17.52 13.42 -18.17
N SER A 166 -17.24 13.97 -16.99
CA SER A 166 -17.32 15.42 -16.74
C SER A 166 -16.05 16.16 -17.15
N PHE A 167 -14.88 15.57 -16.88
CA PHE A 167 -13.58 16.25 -17.04
C PHE A 167 -12.60 15.51 -17.95
N GLY A 168 -12.97 14.34 -18.48
CA GLY A 168 -12.14 13.53 -19.35
C GLY A 168 -10.98 12.81 -18.64
N ARG A 169 -10.97 12.79 -17.30
CA ARG A 169 -9.94 12.15 -16.48
C ARG A 169 -10.51 11.58 -15.18
N GLY A 170 -9.96 10.49 -14.72
CA GLY A 170 -10.46 9.75 -13.55
C GLY A 170 -9.75 10.08 -12.22
N SER A 171 -9.08 11.22 -12.12
CA SER A 171 -8.35 11.62 -10.92
C SER A 171 -8.50 13.13 -10.66
N MET A 172 -7.93 13.60 -9.55
CA MET A 172 -7.92 15.00 -9.13
C MET A 172 -7.59 15.94 -10.30
N THR A 173 -8.35 17.01 -10.44
CA THR A 173 -8.23 17.98 -11.55
C THR A 173 -7.28 19.15 -11.24
N SER A 174 -6.96 19.36 -9.96
CA SER A 174 -6.00 20.36 -9.48
C SER A 174 -4.98 19.71 -8.53
N HIS A 175 -4.00 20.46 -8.07
CA HIS A 175 -3.01 20.01 -7.12
C HIS A 175 -3.37 20.44 -5.68
N TRP A 176 -2.85 19.77 -4.66
CA TRP A 176 -3.09 20.12 -3.26
C TRP A 176 -2.67 21.56 -2.93
N CYS A 177 -1.57 22.03 -3.52
CA CYS A 177 -1.08 23.39 -3.31
C CYS A 177 -2.04 24.45 -3.81
N ASP A 178 -2.96 24.13 -4.72
CA ASP A 178 -3.93 25.07 -5.28
C ASP A 178 -5.00 25.50 -4.26
N PHE A 179 -5.16 24.76 -3.16
CA PHE A 179 -6.03 25.19 -2.08
C PHE A 179 -5.62 26.54 -1.47
N ALA A 180 -4.31 26.82 -1.43
CA ALA A 180 -3.79 28.09 -0.95
C ALA A 180 -4.12 29.28 -1.89
N ASN A 181 -4.48 29.00 -3.14
CA ASN A 181 -4.79 30.00 -4.16
C ASN A 181 -6.30 30.20 -4.35
N ALA A 182 -7.13 29.46 -3.61
CA ALA A 182 -8.58 29.51 -3.72
C ALA A 182 -9.18 30.61 -2.83
N ASP A 183 -10.07 31.43 -3.38
CA ASP A 183 -10.84 32.42 -2.60
C ASP A 183 -11.94 31.76 -1.78
N VAL A 184 -12.46 30.60 -2.25
CA VAL A 184 -13.51 29.83 -1.56
C VAL A 184 -13.22 28.35 -1.70
N ILE A 185 -13.32 27.63 -0.58
CA ILE A 185 -13.19 26.15 -0.51
C ILE A 185 -14.51 25.56 -0.04
N LEU A 186 -15.13 24.75 -0.89
CA LEU A 186 -16.33 23.98 -0.54
C LEU A 186 -15.93 22.56 -0.17
N THR A 187 -16.22 22.16 1.07
CA THR A 187 -16.00 20.80 1.56
C THR A 187 -17.32 20.08 1.76
N ALA A 188 -17.49 18.93 1.11
CA ALA A 188 -18.69 18.12 1.21
C ALA A 188 -18.34 16.64 1.41
N GLY A 189 -18.74 16.05 2.54
CA GLY A 189 -18.58 14.64 2.85
C GLY A 189 -17.13 14.18 3.10
N SER A 190 -16.19 15.09 3.21
CA SER A 190 -14.78 14.81 3.49
C SER A 190 -14.46 14.91 4.97
N ASN A 191 -13.45 14.15 5.42
CA ASN A 191 -12.89 14.24 6.77
C ASN A 191 -11.50 14.88 6.73
N ASN A 192 -11.45 16.18 6.56
CA ASN A 192 -10.21 16.94 6.34
C ASN A 192 -9.26 16.95 7.53
N VAL A 193 -9.76 16.67 8.75
CA VAL A 193 -8.96 16.69 9.98
C VAL A 193 -8.21 15.38 10.20
N GLU A 194 -8.87 14.25 9.91
CA GLU A 194 -8.32 12.92 10.21
C GLU A 194 -7.72 12.23 8.98
N ASN A 195 -8.09 12.63 7.79
CA ASN A 195 -7.52 12.13 6.53
C ASN A 195 -7.48 13.23 5.46
N HIS A 196 -7.61 12.91 4.22
CA HIS A 196 -7.54 13.89 3.10
C HIS A 196 -8.88 14.62 2.83
#